data_bb1aaec29bb5d924f2e6e182d9c5fa37
#
_entry.id   bb1aaec29bb5d924f2e6e182d9c5fa37
#
_cell.length_a   1.000
_cell.length_b   1.000
_cell.length_c   1.000
_cell.angle_alpha   90.00
_cell.angle_beta   90.00
_cell.angle_gamma   90.00
#
_symmetry.space_group_name_H-M   'P 1'
#
loop_
_entity.id
_entity.type
_entity.pdbx_description
1 polymer ?
#
loop_
_entity_poly.entity_id
_entity_poly.type
_entity_poly.pdbx_seq_one_letter_code
_entity_poly.pdbx_strand_id
1 'polypeptide(L)'
;MLSHVVRMVQCKVNNQHNNLSDSPTSELMLRVHSVESFGSVDGPGIRFVIFLKGCAMRCQYCHNPDTWDRAGGNLRSVDDVLAQAQRYRSYWGENGGITVSGGEALLQIQPLTELFRKAKALGINTCLDTSAQPFNRESSSFSAFEELMKYTDLVLLDIKHIDSDAHKQLTGWKNENILDCARYLSDIGKPVWIRHVLVPGINDDDASLHKLRAFIDTLSNVERVDVLPYHSLGVYKWEQLGIPYALTDVKSPTEESVLHARKVLTE
;
A
#
# COMPACT_ATOMS: atom_id res chain seq x y z
N MET A 1 61.70 61.57 12.67
CA MET A 1 60.73 61.48 13.74
C MET A 1 60.17 60.13 13.68
N LEU A 2 60.25 59.41 14.74
CA LEU A 2 60.39 57.93 14.88
C LEU A 2 59.25 57.09 14.26
N SER A 3 59.62 56.20 13.37
CA SER A 3 58.86 55.08 12.93
C SER A 3 59.11 53.86 13.78
N HIS A 4 58.06 53.26 14.38
CA HIS A 4 58.15 51.97 15.04
C HIS A 4 57.58 50.90 14.15
N VAL A 5 58.50 50.02 13.73
CA VAL A 5 58.18 48.76 13.02
C VAL A 5 57.78 47.72 14.06
N VAL A 6 56.56 47.25 14.01
CA VAL A 6 56.11 46.07 14.76
C VAL A 6 56.14 44.86 13.86
N ARG A 7 57.01 43.90 14.15
CA ARG A 7 57.08 42.58 13.51
C ARG A 7 55.89 41.74 14.01
N MET A 8 55.00 41.33 13.08
CA MET A 8 54.01 40.27 13.31
C MET A 8 54.64 38.89 13.10
N VAL A 9 54.65 38.11 14.15
CA VAL A 9 54.97 36.68 14.12
C VAL A 9 53.77 35.93 13.57
N GLN A 10 53.90 35.29 12.40
CA GLN A 10 52.86 34.40 11.83
C GLN A 10 52.94 33.04 12.51
N CYS A 11 51.96 32.76 13.40
CA CYS A 11 51.68 31.41 13.85
C CYS A 11 50.89 30.65 12.72
N LYS A 12 51.51 29.64 12.13
CA LYS A 12 50.81 28.69 11.26
C LYS A 12 49.95 27.76 12.12
N VAL A 13 48.66 27.94 12.11
CA VAL A 13 47.69 26.97 12.62
C VAL A 13 47.38 25.97 11.49
N ASN A 14 47.81 24.72 11.65
CA ASN A 14 47.40 23.62 10.81
C ASN A 14 45.90 23.31 11.08
N ASN A 15 45.03 23.78 10.24
CA ASN A 15 43.64 23.30 10.18
C ASN A 15 43.58 22.03 9.33
N GLN A 16 43.64 20.88 9.96
CA GLN A 16 43.12 19.66 9.37
C GLN A 16 41.60 19.71 9.44
N HIS A 17 40.98 20.17 8.38
CA HIS A 17 39.55 20.00 8.22
C HIS A 17 39.26 18.53 7.86
N ASN A 18 38.78 17.79 8.84
CA ASN A 18 38.01 16.60 8.60
C ASN A 18 36.69 17.01 7.90
N ASN A 19 36.69 16.96 6.57
CA ASN A 19 35.47 17.04 5.79
C ASN A 19 34.71 15.70 5.92
N LEU A 20 33.95 15.53 7.01
CA LEU A 20 32.77 14.68 7.00
C LEU A 20 31.68 15.48 6.27
N SER A 21 31.50 15.20 5.00
CA SER A 21 30.36 15.69 4.23
C SER A 21 29.12 14.92 4.67
N ASP A 22 28.53 15.33 5.79
CA ASP A 22 27.11 15.04 6.05
C ASP A 22 26.28 15.89 5.08
N SER A 23 26.06 15.37 3.88
CA SER A 23 24.93 15.82 3.07
C SER A 23 23.68 15.52 3.89
N PRO A 24 22.78 16.47 4.13
CA PRO A 24 21.52 16.18 4.79
C PRO A 24 20.79 15.18 3.88
N THR A 25 20.66 13.93 4.33
CA THR A 25 19.77 12.96 3.70
C THR A 25 18.40 13.60 3.71
N SER A 26 17.91 13.97 2.53
CA SER A 26 16.57 14.56 2.41
C SER A 26 15.58 13.63 3.10
N GLU A 27 14.96 14.11 4.15
CA GLU A 27 14.00 13.33 4.93
C GLU A 27 12.89 12.81 4.02
N LEU A 28 12.70 11.49 3.98
CA LEU A 28 11.69 10.89 3.13
C LEU A 28 10.30 11.13 3.73
N MET A 29 9.42 11.71 2.93
CA MET A 29 8.10 12.16 3.33
C MET A 29 7.01 11.29 2.71
N LEU A 30 6.04 10.89 3.52
CA LEU A 30 4.81 10.23 3.13
C LEU A 30 3.67 11.24 3.05
N ARG A 31 2.91 11.18 1.99
CA ARG A 31 1.67 11.93 1.85
C ARG A 31 0.52 11.09 2.40
N VAL A 32 0.23 11.29 3.68
CA VAL A 32 -0.75 10.52 4.46
C VAL A 32 -2.13 11.15 4.29
N HIS A 33 -3.12 10.34 3.94
CA HIS A 33 -4.54 10.71 3.97
C HIS A 33 -5.07 10.65 5.40
N SER A 34 -4.99 9.47 6.02
CA SER A 34 -5.48 9.20 7.37
C SER A 34 -4.77 8.00 7.99
N VAL A 35 -5.02 7.74 9.25
CA VAL A 35 -4.56 6.55 9.97
C VAL A 35 -5.72 5.92 10.73
N GLU A 36 -5.68 4.59 10.87
CA GLU A 36 -6.56 3.80 11.73
C GLU A 36 -5.71 3.02 12.74
N SER A 37 -6.01 3.16 14.03
CA SER A 37 -5.15 2.63 15.09
C SER A 37 -5.43 1.17 15.45
N PHE A 38 -6.61 0.66 15.09
CA PHE A 38 -7.12 -0.64 15.48
C PHE A 38 -7.73 -1.42 14.31
N GLY A 39 -7.07 -1.41 13.13
CA GLY A 39 -7.48 -2.20 11.97
C GLY A 39 -7.48 -3.70 12.31
N SER A 40 -8.61 -4.35 12.17
CA SER A 40 -8.78 -5.78 12.45
C SER A 40 -8.96 -6.64 11.20
N VAL A 41 -9.09 -5.99 10.03
CA VAL A 41 -9.32 -6.65 8.73
C VAL A 41 -8.24 -6.33 7.69
N ASP A 42 -7.19 -5.63 8.12
CA ASP A 42 -6.13 -5.11 7.24
C ASP A 42 -4.81 -5.89 7.41
N GLY A 43 -4.92 -7.17 7.68
CA GLY A 43 -3.82 -8.10 7.90
C GLY A 43 -3.98 -8.87 9.21
N PRO A 44 -2.97 -9.64 9.62
CA PRO A 44 -3.03 -10.46 10.84
C PRO A 44 -2.95 -9.61 12.11
N GLY A 45 -3.68 -10.01 13.15
CA GLY A 45 -3.74 -9.33 14.45
C GLY A 45 -4.36 -7.94 14.36
N ILE A 46 -3.98 -7.07 15.29
CA ILE A 46 -4.40 -5.65 15.26
C ILE A 46 -3.35 -4.84 14.52
N ARG A 47 -3.80 -4.01 13.60
CA ARG A 47 -2.91 -3.21 12.74
C ARG A 47 -3.03 -1.73 13.01
N PHE A 48 -1.89 -1.02 12.98
CA PHE A 48 -1.89 0.42 12.74
C PHE A 48 -1.86 0.63 11.23
N VAL A 49 -2.98 1.07 10.67
CA VAL A 49 -3.15 1.24 9.22
C VAL A 49 -2.86 2.66 8.81
N ILE A 50 -2.03 2.83 7.80
CA ILE A 50 -1.65 4.13 7.22
C ILE A 50 -2.23 4.20 5.81
N PHE A 51 -3.20 5.09 5.60
CA PHE A 51 -3.79 5.32 4.29
C PHE A 51 -3.04 6.44 3.57
N LEU A 52 -2.45 6.12 2.42
CA LEU A 52 -1.69 7.09 1.61
C LEU A 52 -2.58 7.74 0.55
N LYS A 53 -2.17 8.94 0.11
CA LYS A 53 -2.78 9.67 -1.00
C LYS A 53 -2.19 9.23 -2.35
N GLY A 54 -3.02 9.32 -3.37
CA GLY A 54 -2.69 8.99 -4.75
C GLY A 54 -3.21 7.62 -5.17
N CYS A 55 -4.02 7.57 -6.23
CA CYS A 55 -4.43 6.34 -6.88
C CYS A 55 -4.70 6.64 -8.36
N ALA A 56 -4.19 5.79 -9.26
CA ALA A 56 -4.50 5.91 -10.68
C ALA A 56 -5.83 5.26 -11.05
N MET A 57 -6.26 4.26 -10.28
CA MET A 57 -7.52 3.56 -10.52
C MET A 57 -8.74 4.42 -10.17
N ARG A 58 -9.88 4.09 -10.78
CA ARG A 58 -11.18 4.74 -10.57
C ARG A 58 -12.23 3.66 -10.34
N CYS A 59 -11.97 2.81 -9.33
CA CYS A 59 -12.88 1.72 -8.99
C CYS A 59 -14.27 2.27 -8.69
N GLN A 60 -15.29 1.73 -9.35
CA GLN A 60 -16.67 2.21 -9.24
C GLN A 60 -17.25 2.09 -7.82
N TYR A 61 -16.70 1.19 -7.00
CA TYR A 61 -17.08 0.98 -5.59
C TYR A 61 -16.06 1.55 -4.59
N CYS A 62 -15.19 2.47 -4.99
CA CYS A 62 -14.14 2.96 -4.10
C CYS A 62 -14.72 3.56 -2.82
N HIS A 63 -14.25 3.09 -1.66
CA HIS A 63 -14.66 3.64 -0.36
C HIS A 63 -13.90 4.92 0.00
N ASN A 64 -12.76 5.17 -0.65
CA ASN A 64 -11.89 6.30 -0.38
C ASN A 64 -11.55 7.09 -1.65
N PRO A 65 -12.56 7.60 -2.41
CA PRO A 65 -12.29 8.40 -3.61
C PRO A 65 -11.53 9.69 -3.29
N ASP A 66 -11.62 10.16 -2.06
CA ASP A 66 -10.87 11.27 -1.50
C ASP A 66 -9.35 11.02 -1.42
N THR A 67 -8.90 9.78 -1.60
CA THR A 67 -7.47 9.45 -1.73
C THR A 67 -6.92 9.56 -3.16
N TRP A 68 -7.75 9.65 -4.18
CA TRP A 68 -7.31 9.56 -5.59
C TRP A 68 -6.32 10.62 -5.99
N ASP A 69 -6.56 11.87 -5.55
CA ASP A 69 -5.65 12.96 -5.83
C ASP A 69 -4.31 12.75 -5.09
N ARG A 70 -3.22 13.01 -5.82
CA ARG A 70 -1.85 13.01 -5.25
C ARG A 70 -1.56 14.28 -4.46
N ALA A 71 -2.29 15.35 -4.70
CA ALA A 71 -2.21 16.58 -3.93
C ALA A 71 -3.01 16.46 -2.62
N GLY A 72 -2.83 17.38 -1.70
CA GLY A 72 -3.51 17.35 -0.40
C GLY A 72 -2.98 16.28 0.55
N GLY A 73 -3.76 15.96 1.60
CA GLY A 73 -3.30 15.12 2.70
C GLY A 73 -2.21 15.79 3.54
N ASN A 74 -1.72 15.06 4.53
CA ASN A 74 -0.69 15.53 5.44
C ASN A 74 0.68 14.98 5.00
N LEU A 75 1.60 15.88 4.66
CA LEU A 75 2.99 15.49 4.42
C LEU A 75 3.66 15.22 5.77
N ARG A 76 4.09 13.98 5.96
CA ARG A 76 4.66 13.51 7.23
C ARG A 76 5.96 12.77 7.01
N SER A 77 6.92 12.96 7.87
CA SER A 77 8.15 12.18 7.83
C SER A 77 7.89 10.72 8.16
N VAL A 78 8.72 9.83 7.60
CA VAL A 78 8.69 8.40 7.93
C VAL A 78 8.83 8.19 9.44
N ASP A 79 9.69 8.97 10.08
CA ASP A 79 9.95 8.87 11.52
C ASP A 79 8.74 9.29 12.37
N ASP A 80 8.04 10.36 11.99
CA ASP A 80 6.81 10.77 12.67
C ASP A 80 5.71 9.73 12.58
N VAL A 81 5.54 9.15 11.38
CA VAL A 81 4.53 8.10 11.16
C VAL A 81 4.85 6.87 12.00
N LEU A 82 6.11 6.44 12.01
CA LEU A 82 6.57 5.29 12.78
C LEU A 82 6.46 5.53 14.30
N ALA A 83 6.84 6.72 14.75
CA ALA A 83 6.71 7.10 16.16
C ALA A 83 5.24 7.11 16.63
N GLN A 84 4.32 7.57 15.78
CA GLN A 84 2.90 7.48 16.07
C GLN A 84 2.44 6.02 16.15
N ALA A 85 2.80 5.18 15.19
CA ALA A 85 2.42 3.77 15.17
C ALA A 85 2.90 3.03 16.43
N GLN A 86 4.14 3.28 16.89
CA GLN A 86 4.70 2.65 18.06
C GLN A 86 3.92 2.90 19.36
N ARG A 87 3.16 4.00 19.47
CA ARG A 87 2.29 4.28 20.64
C ARG A 87 1.21 3.23 20.84
N TYR A 88 0.86 2.48 19.77
CA TYR A 88 -0.16 1.44 19.77
C TYR A 88 0.42 0.03 19.83
N ARG A 89 1.74 -0.11 19.95
CA ARG A 89 2.44 -1.40 19.90
C ARG A 89 1.91 -2.43 20.91
N SER A 90 1.52 -1.99 22.09
CA SER A 90 0.96 -2.86 23.13
C SER A 90 -0.36 -3.55 22.76
N TYR A 91 -1.06 -3.04 21.75
CA TYR A 91 -2.35 -3.59 21.29
C TYR A 91 -2.19 -4.58 20.13
N TRP A 92 -1.00 -4.68 19.51
CA TRP A 92 -0.80 -5.50 18.31
C TRP A 92 -0.75 -7.01 18.60
N GLY A 93 -0.50 -7.40 19.84
CA GLY A 93 -0.25 -8.81 20.20
C GLY A 93 0.97 -9.38 19.45
N GLU A 94 0.96 -10.69 19.24
CA GLU A 94 2.08 -11.38 18.59
C GLU A 94 2.11 -11.21 17.07
N ASN A 95 0.94 -11.10 16.43
CA ASN A 95 0.80 -11.11 14.96
C ASN A 95 0.50 -9.74 14.35
N GLY A 96 0.24 -8.73 15.17
CA GLY A 96 -0.10 -7.40 14.68
C GLY A 96 1.14 -6.57 14.28
N GLY A 97 0.88 -5.36 13.80
CA GLY A 97 1.95 -4.48 13.34
C GLY A 97 1.42 -3.27 12.55
N ILE A 98 2.12 -2.89 11.50
CA ILE A 98 1.70 -1.81 10.61
C ILE A 98 1.20 -2.34 9.26
N THR A 99 0.18 -1.68 8.71
CA THR A 99 -0.28 -1.89 7.33
C THR A 99 -0.25 -0.57 6.60
N VAL A 100 0.29 -0.55 5.39
CA VAL A 100 0.21 0.62 4.51
C VAL A 100 -0.74 0.32 3.36
N SER A 101 -1.74 1.16 3.24
CA SER A 101 -2.86 1.07 2.30
C SER A 101 -3.18 2.46 1.72
N GLY A 102 -4.43 2.74 1.37
CA GLY A 102 -4.92 4.07 1.04
C GLY A 102 -5.52 4.17 -0.34
N GLY A 103 -4.96 5.05 -1.19
CA GLY A 103 -5.18 5.02 -2.61
C GLY A 103 -4.45 3.83 -3.24
N GLU A 104 -3.20 4.05 -3.65
CA GLU A 104 -2.28 2.99 -4.07
C GLU A 104 -0.91 3.25 -3.43
N ALA A 105 -0.53 2.41 -2.48
CA ALA A 105 0.68 2.60 -1.68
C ALA A 105 1.96 2.60 -2.52
N LEU A 106 2.01 1.81 -3.59
CA LEU A 106 3.17 1.71 -4.48
C LEU A 106 3.49 3.01 -5.23
N LEU A 107 2.57 3.98 -5.28
CA LEU A 107 2.85 5.31 -5.85
C LEU A 107 3.81 6.14 -4.98
N GLN A 108 4.04 5.72 -3.73
CA GLN A 108 4.98 6.34 -2.79
C GLN A 108 6.04 5.32 -2.34
N ILE A 109 6.52 4.50 -3.27
CA ILE A 109 7.34 3.31 -2.98
C ILE A 109 8.62 3.63 -2.18
N GLN A 110 9.30 4.74 -2.46
CA GLN A 110 10.55 5.09 -1.79
C GLN A 110 10.37 5.37 -0.29
N PRO A 111 9.51 6.32 0.15
CA PRO A 111 9.27 6.53 1.57
C PRO A 111 8.56 5.33 2.23
N LEU A 112 7.76 4.55 1.49
CA LEU A 112 7.17 3.30 1.97
C LEU A 112 8.25 2.26 2.30
N THR A 113 9.22 2.08 1.42
CA THR A 113 10.34 1.16 1.64
C THR A 113 11.13 1.55 2.89
N GLU A 114 11.42 2.83 3.06
CA GLU A 114 12.13 3.32 4.26
C GLU A 114 11.31 3.11 5.54
N LEU A 115 9.99 3.34 5.49
CA LEU A 115 9.10 3.06 6.62
C LEU A 115 9.15 1.58 7.02
N PHE A 116 9.04 0.66 6.04
CA PHE A 116 9.09 -0.78 6.31
C PHE A 116 10.48 -1.21 6.78
N ARG A 117 11.55 -0.68 6.19
CA ARG A 117 12.92 -0.96 6.64
C ARG A 117 13.13 -0.58 8.11
N LYS A 118 12.69 0.61 8.51
CA LYS A 118 12.77 1.08 9.91
C LYS A 118 11.85 0.27 10.83
N ALA A 119 10.65 -0.08 10.39
CA ALA A 119 9.73 -0.93 11.14
C ALA A 119 10.33 -2.32 11.41
N LYS A 120 10.93 -2.94 10.38
CA LYS A 120 11.62 -4.24 10.52
C LYS A 120 12.79 -4.17 11.48
N ALA A 121 13.57 -3.10 11.48
CA ALA A 121 14.68 -2.89 12.44
C ALA A 121 14.18 -2.82 13.89
N LEU A 122 12.92 -2.47 14.13
CA LEU A 122 12.27 -2.46 15.44
C LEU A 122 11.49 -3.77 15.74
N GLY A 123 11.59 -4.79 14.88
CA GLY A 123 10.85 -6.04 15.02
C GLY A 123 9.34 -5.89 14.83
N ILE A 124 8.89 -4.92 14.01
CA ILE A 124 7.48 -4.68 13.72
C ILE A 124 7.11 -5.45 12.44
N ASN A 125 6.01 -6.19 12.48
CA ASN A 125 5.45 -6.85 11.31
C ASN A 125 4.87 -5.82 10.33
N THR A 126 5.15 -6.01 9.03
CA THR A 126 4.81 -5.09 7.95
C THR A 126 3.87 -5.74 6.93
N CYS A 127 2.79 -5.06 6.60
CA CYS A 127 1.80 -5.51 5.64
C CYS A 127 1.58 -4.43 4.57
N LEU A 128 1.66 -4.82 3.30
CA LEU A 128 1.36 -3.97 2.16
C LEU A 128 -0.03 -4.31 1.63
N ASP A 129 -0.94 -3.34 1.63
CA ASP A 129 -2.25 -3.46 0.98
C ASP A 129 -2.23 -2.68 -0.34
N THR A 130 -2.37 -3.39 -1.45
CA THR A 130 -2.17 -2.83 -2.80
C THR A 130 -3.04 -3.50 -3.86
N SER A 131 -3.43 -2.74 -4.87
CA SER A 131 -3.94 -3.28 -6.11
C SER A 131 -2.83 -3.73 -7.07
N ALA A 132 -1.57 -3.41 -6.76
CA ALA A 132 -0.41 -3.60 -7.63
C ALA A 132 -0.55 -2.95 -9.03
N GLN A 133 -1.43 -1.97 -9.20
CA GLN A 133 -1.62 -1.32 -10.51
C GLN A 133 -0.32 -0.73 -11.10
N PRO A 134 0.62 -0.14 -10.31
CA PRO A 134 1.88 0.37 -10.85
C PRO A 134 2.95 -0.68 -11.15
N PHE A 135 2.71 -1.96 -10.80
CA PHE A 135 3.71 -3.01 -10.98
C PHE A 135 4.03 -3.24 -12.47
N ASN A 136 5.33 -3.30 -12.79
CA ASN A 136 5.80 -3.63 -14.13
C ASN A 136 7.27 -4.09 -14.05
N ARG A 137 7.53 -5.35 -14.42
CA ARG A 137 8.88 -5.96 -14.39
C ARG A 137 9.84 -5.31 -15.37
N GLU A 138 9.35 -4.68 -16.44
CA GLU A 138 10.17 -4.02 -17.46
C GLU A 138 10.49 -2.55 -17.10
N SER A 139 9.85 -2.03 -16.06
CA SER A 139 10.04 -0.65 -15.61
C SER A 139 11.33 -0.48 -14.82
N SER A 140 11.97 0.68 -14.95
CA SER A 140 13.09 1.09 -14.08
C SER A 140 12.71 1.15 -12.58
N SER A 141 11.43 1.19 -12.26
CA SER A 141 10.93 1.14 -10.88
C SER A 141 10.83 -0.28 -10.30
N PHE A 142 11.07 -1.33 -11.09
CA PHE A 142 10.97 -2.71 -10.63
C PHE A 142 11.97 -3.01 -9.49
N SER A 143 13.20 -2.52 -9.57
CA SER A 143 14.20 -2.68 -8.51
C SER A 143 13.75 -2.07 -7.17
N ALA A 144 12.96 -0.99 -7.20
CA ALA A 144 12.40 -0.41 -5.98
C ALA A 144 11.31 -1.32 -5.38
N PHE A 145 10.55 -2.02 -6.22
CA PHE A 145 9.59 -3.02 -5.74
C PHE A 145 10.29 -4.24 -5.12
N GLU A 146 11.37 -4.72 -5.73
CA GLU A 146 12.20 -5.80 -5.17
C GLU A 146 12.78 -5.40 -3.81
N GLU A 147 13.27 -4.16 -3.69
CA GLU A 147 13.78 -3.64 -2.41
C GLU A 147 12.69 -3.57 -1.34
N LEU A 148 11.48 -3.08 -1.68
CA LEU A 148 10.34 -3.05 -0.76
C LEU A 148 9.97 -4.46 -0.27
N MET A 149 10.01 -5.47 -1.13
CA MET A 149 9.67 -6.85 -0.76
C MET A 149 10.62 -7.46 0.28
N LYS A 150 11.86 -6.97 0.40
CA LYS A 150 12.78 -7.42 1.48
C LYS A 150 12.27 -7.06 2.87
N TYR A 151 11.50 -5.99 2.99
CA TYR A 151 10.98 -5.47 4.26
C TYR A 151 9.48 -5.67 4.44
N THR A 152 8.82 -6.37 3.52
CA THR A 152 7.39 -6.68 3.56
C THR A 152 7.19 -8.12 4.05
N ASP A 153 6.41 -8.32 5.12
CA ASP A 153 6.11 -9.68 5.62
C ASP A 153 4.90 -10.29 4.91
N LEU A 154 3.89 -9.48 4.59
CA LEU A 154 2.65 -9.92 3.95
C LEU A 154 2.20 -8.90 2.91
N VAL A 155 1.65 -9.37 1.80
CA VAL A 155 0.96 -8.54 0.82
C VAL A 155 -0.54 -8.90 0.81
N LEU A 156 -1.41 -7.90 1.02
CA LEU A 156 -2.82 -7.99 0.71
C LEU A 156 -2.98 -7.53 -0.74
N LEU A 157 -3.27 -8.45 -1.63
CA LEU A 157 -3.34 -8.18 -3.07
C LEU A 157 -4.78 -8.19 -3.54
N ASP A 158 -5.25 -7.05 -4.02
CA ASP A 158 -6.58 -6.91 -4.58
C ASP A 158 -6.67 -7.43 -6.03
N ILE A 159 -7.44 -8.48 -6.27
CA ILE A 159 -7.87 -8.88 -7.62
C ILE A 159 -9.35 -8.51 -7.79
N LYS A 160 -9.61 -7.37 -8.42
CA LYS A 160 -10.95 -6.77 -8.46
C LYS A 160 -11.87 -7.40 -9.51
N HIS A 161 -11.30 -7.94 -10.58
CA HIS A 161 -11.94 -8.81 -11.57
C HIS A 161 -10.88 -9.63 -12.27
N ILE A 162 -11.18 -10.88 -12.60
CA ILE A 162 -10.20 -11.77 -13.26
C ILE A 162 -10.13 -11.51 -14.78
N ASP A 163 -11.23 -11.12 -15.41
CA ASP A 163 -11.26 -10.74 -16.82
C ASP A 163 -10.73 -9.32 -16.99
N SER A 164 -9.81 -9.11 -17.95
CA SER A 164 -9.09 -7.87 -18.12
C SER A 164 -9.97 -6.73 -18.63
N ASP A 165 -10.91 -6.99 -19.53
CA ASP A 165 -11.78 -5.96 -20.06
C ASP A 165 -12.86 -5.57 -19.05
N ALA A 166 -13.42 -6.53 -18.31
CA ALA A 166 -14.33 -6.27 -17.21
C ALA A 166 -13.59 -5.54 -16.05
N HIS A 167 -12.36 -5.91 -15.75
CA HIS A 167 -11.53 -5.18 -14.81
C HIS A 167 -11.34 -3.72 -15.22
N LYS A 168 -11.09 -3.47 -16.51
CA LYS A 168 -10.98 -2.11 -17.05
C LYS A 168 -12.28 -1.32 -16.93
N GLN A 169 -13.42 -1.96 -17.17
CA GLN A 169 -14.73 -1.31 -16.99
C GLN A 169 -14.97 -0.94 -15.52
N LEU A 170 -14.61 -1.83 -14.59
CA LEU A 170 -14.80 -1.64 -13.15
C LEU A 170 -13.85 -0.61 -12.52
N THR A 171 -12.62 -0.51 -13.03
CA THR A 171 -11.52 0.21 -12.34
C THR A 171 -10.85 1.28 -13.19
N GLY A 172 -11.11 1.33 -14.49
CA GLY A 172 -10.42 2.17 -15.46
C GLY A 172 -9.10 1.58 -16.00
N TRP A 173 -8.63 0.46 -15.49
CA TRP A 173 -7.35 -0.18 -15.85
C TRP A 173 -7.52 -1.67 -16.13
N LYS A 174 -6.70 -2.19 -17.01
CA LYS A 174 -6.55 -3.62 -17.22
C LYS A 174 -5.80 -4.27 -16.05
N ASN A 175 -5.82 -5.60 -15.93
CA ASN A 175 -5.29 -6.34 -14.79
C ASN A 175 -4.03 -7.18 -15.08
N GLU A 176 -3.50 -7.16 -16.31
CA GLU A 176 -2.37 -8.01 -16.68
C GLU A 176 -1.16 -7.84 -15.76
N ASN A 177 -0.84 -6.59 -15.41
CA ASN A 177 0.24 -6.25 -14.49
C ASN A 177 -0.04 -6.69 -13.04
N ILE A 178 -1.31 -6.69 -12.63
CA ILE A 178 -1.74 -7.16 -11.30
C ILE A 178 -1.56 -8.68 -11.19
N LEU A 179 -2.01 -9.41 -12.21
CA LEU A 179 -1.83 -10.86 -12.28
C LEU A 179 -0.35 -11.25 -12.44
N ASP A 180 0.45 -10.43 -13.14
CA ASP A 180 1.89 -10.62 -13.22
C ASP A 180 2.57 -10.36 -11.86
N CYS A 181 2.13 -9.35 -11.11
CA CYS A 181 2.58 -9.13 -9.73
C CYS A 181 2.29 -10.35 -8.84
N ALA A 182 1.08 -10.91 -8.92
CA ALA A 182 0.72 -12.11 -8.17
C ALA A 182 1.66 -13.29 -8.47
N ARG A 183 1.96 -13.54 -9.75
CA ARG A 183 2.93 -14.57 -10.17
C ARG A 183 4.33 -14.28 -9.64
N TYR A 184 4.79 -13.03 -9.75
CA TYR A 184 6.09 -12.62 -9.22
C TYR A 184 6.20 -12.85 -7.71
N LEU A 185 5.18 -12.49 -6.95
CA LEU A 185 5.14 -12.74 -5.51
C LEU A 185 5.16 -14.24 -5.19
N SER A 186 4.52 -15.07 -6.03
CA SER A 186 4.59 -16.53 -5.94
C SER A 186 5.99 -17.07 -6.25
N ASP A 187 6.63 -16.55 -7.30
CA ASP A 187 7.99 -16.95 -7.71
C ASP A 187 9.02 -16.72 -6.59
N ILE A 188 8.86 -15.62 -5.82
CA ILE A 188 9.75 -15.28 -4.70
C ILE A 188 9.28 -15.82 -3.34
N GLY A 189 8.17 -16.58 -3.31
CA GLY A 189 7.61 -17.15 -2.08
C GLY A 189 7.12 -16.10 -1.06
N LYS A 190 6.71 -14.90 -1.52
CA LYS A 190 6.21 -13.85 -0.63
C LYS A 190 4.79 -14.18 -0.18
N PRO A 191 4.49 -14.26 1.15
CA PRO A 191 3.13 -14.49 1.64
C PRO A 191 2.13 -13.49 1.08
N VAL A 192 0.98 -14.00 0.59
CA VAL A 192 -0.09 -13.18 0.01
C VAL A 192 -1.44 -13.59 0.57
N TRP A 193 -2.26 -12.60 0.92
CA TRP A 193 -3.70 -12.76 1.04
C TRP A 193 -4.34 -12.12 -0.18
N ILE A 194 -5.12 -12.90 -0.94
CA ILE A 194 -5.90 -12.37 -2.07
C ILE A 194 -7.17 -11.74 -1.53
N ARG A 195 -7.48 -10.52 -1.96
CA ARG A 195 -8.70 -9.81 -1.61
C ARG A 195 -9.57 -9.62 -2.84
N HIS A 196 -10.84 -9.96 -2.71
CA HIS A 196 -11.83 -9.83 -3.79
C HIS A 196 -13.10 -9.20 -3.24
N VAL A 197 -13.42 -7.99 -3.71
CA VAL A 197 -14.69 -7.33 -3.38
C VAL A 197 -15.77 -7.91 -4.29
N LEU A 198 -16.74 -8.59 -3.69
CA LEU A 198 -17.86 -9.21 -4.41
C LEU A 198 -18.95 -8.17 -4.70
N VAL A 199 -19.11 -7.80 -5.98
CA VAL A 199 -20.06 -6.78 -6.44
C VAL A 199 -21.14 -7.45 -7.28
N PRO A 200 -22.42 -7.48 -6.80
CA PRO A 200 -23.51 -8.16 -7.51
C PRO A 200 -23.70 -7.66 -8.94
N GLY A 201 -23.84 -8.61 -9.88
CA GLY A 201 -24.01 -8.35 -11.30
C GLY A 201 -22.77 -7.88 -12.05
N ILE A 202 -21.59 -7.85 -11.38
CA ILE A 202 -20.33 -7.41 -11.98
C ILE A 202 -19.29 -8.52 -11.96
N ASN A 203 -19.04 -9.15 -10.81
CA ASN A 203 -17.99 -10.15 -10.63
C ASN A 203 -18.42 -11.33 -9.73
N ASP A 204 -19.73 -11.46 -9.48
CA ASP A 204 -20.31 -12.49 -8.63
C ASP A 204 -20.84 -13.71 -9.40
N ASP A 205 -20.68 -13.75 -10.71
CA ASP A 205 -21.07 -14.89 -11.55
C ASP A 205 -20.08 -16.06 -11.42
N ASP A 206 -20.62 -17.29 -11.53
CA ASP A 206 -19.82 -18.51 -11.35
C ASP A 206 -18.65 -18.63 -12.31
N ALA A 207 -18.78 -18.16 -13.55
CA ALA A 207 -17.70 -18.25 -14.52
C ALA A 207 -16.50 -17.37 -14.11
N SER A 208 -16.78 -16.16 -13.63
CA SER A 208 -15.76 -15.24 -13.10
C SER A 208 -15.11 -15.79 -11.83
N LEU A 209 -15.91 -16.33 -10.89
CA LEU A 209 -15.39 -16.90 -9.64
C LEU A 209 -14.50 -18.12 -9.89
N HIS A 210 -14.95 -19.08 -10.73
CA HIS A 210 -14.13 -20.25 -11.07
C HIS A 210 -12.87 -19.89 -11.85
N LYS A 211 -12.91 -18.88 -12.73
CA LYS A 211 -11.73 -18.38 -13.43
C LYS A 211 -10.74 -17.73 -12.47
N LEU A 212 -11.23 -16.98 -11.47
CA LEU A 212 -10.39 -16.43 -10.42
C LEU A 212 -9.78 -17.54 -9.57
N ARG A 213 -10.56 -18.55 -9.15
CA ARG A 213 -10.07 -19.72 -8.43
C ARG A 213 -8.97 -20.45 -9.21
N ALA A 214 -9.21 -20.74 -10.48
CA ALA A 214 -8.23 -21.41 -11.34
C ALA A 214 -6.91 -20.59 -11.44
N PHE A 215 -6.98 -19.28 -11.42
CA PHE A 215 -5.79 -18.44 -11.36
C PHE A 215 -5.10 -18.54 -10.01
N ILE A 216 -5.83 -18.45 -8.89
CA ILE A 216 -5.29 -18.57 -7.53
C ILE A 216 -4.58 -19.92 -7.35
N ASP A 217 -5.12 -20.99 -7.91
CA ASP A 217 -4.53 -22.35 -7.86
C ASP A 217 -3.16 -22.46 -8.56
N THR A 218 -2.82 -21.50 -9.42
CA THR A 218 -1.47 -21.44 -10.03
C THR A 218 -0.42 -20.82 -9.10
N LEU A 219 -0.82 -20.24 -7.97
CA LEU A 219 0.05 -19.53 -7.03
C LEU A 219 0.37 -20.43 -5.82
N SER A 220 1.63 -20.48 -5.42
CA SER A 220 2.11 -21.36 -4.33
C SER A 220 2.21 -20.66 -2.97
N ASN A 221 1.93 -19.36 -2.91
CA ASN A 221 2.22 -18.48 -1.76
C ASN A 221 0.96 -17.85 -1.15
N VAL A 222 -0.23 -18.26 -1.59
CA VAL A 222 -1.49 -17.71 -1.09
C VAL A 222 -1.83 -18.39 0.24
N GLU A 223 -1.82 -17.60 1.32
CA GLU A 223 -2.17 -18.08 2.66
C GLU A 223 -3.67 -17.92 2.95
N ARG A 224 -4.33 -17.00 2.26
CA ARG A 224 -5.74 -16.67 2.52
C ARG A 224 -6.40 -16.02 1.31
N VAL A 225 -7.69 -16.28 1.14
CA VAL A 225 -8.56 -15.55 0.19
C VAL A 225 -9.69 -14.88 0.97
N ASP A 226 -9.74 -13.56 0.91
CA ASP A 226 -10.78 -12.75 1.55
C ASP A 226 -11.82 -12.30 0.53
N VAL A 227 -13.03 -12.84 0.63
CA VAL A 227 -14.20 -12.33 -0.11
C VAL A 227 -14.88 -11.25 0.73
N LEU A 228 -14.79 -10.01 0.26
CA LEU A 228 -15.31 -8.83 0.92
C LEU A 228 -16.65 -8.45 0.28
N PRO A 229 -17.77 -8.47 1.01
CA PRO A 229 -19.04 -8.04 0.45
C PRO A 229 -19.01 -6.54 0.10
N TYR A 230 -19.43 -6.20 -1.12
CA TYR A 230 -19.65 -4.81 -1.49
C TYR A 230 -20.67 -4.14 -0.57
N HIS A 231 -20.43 -2.88 -0.22
CA HIS A 231 -21.34 -2.02 0.52
C HIS A 231 -21.20 -0.55 0.13
N SER A 232 -22.24 0.24 0.34
CA SER A 232 -22.33 1.64 -0.07
C SER A 232 -21.87 2.66 1.00
N LEU A 233 -21.21 2.23 2.07
CA LEU A 233 -20.83 3.10 3.18
C LEU A 233 -19.89 4.27 2.78
N GLY A 234 -19.17 4.16 1.66
CA GLY A 234 -18.29 5.21 1.14
C GLY A 234 -18.98 6.26 0.24
N VAL A 235 -20.26 6.09 -0.11
CA VAL A 235 -20.96 6.90 -1.12
C VAL A 235 -20.99 8.39 -0.75
N TYR A 236 -21.17 8.71 0.54
CA TYR A 236 -21.17 10.11 1.01
C TYR A 236 -19.89 10.88 0.60
N LYS A 237 -18.74 10.20 0.46
CA LYS A 237 -17.48 10.83 0.01
C LYS A 237 -17.54 11.21 -1.46
N TRP A 238 -18.22 10.40 -2.29
CA TRP A 238 -18.42 10.72 -3.70
C TRP A 238 -19.29 11.97 -3.83
N GLU A 239 -20.34 12.05 -3.03
CA GLU A 239 -21.23 13.22 -2.98
C GLU A 239 -20.46 14.48 -2.54
N GLN A 240 -19.64 14.38 -1.48
CA GLN A 240 -18.77 15.48 -1.02
C GLN A 240 -17.78 15.97 -2.07
N LEU A 241 -17.32 15.07 -2.94
CA LEU A 241 -16.41 15.38 -4.04
C LEU A 241 -17.14 15.85 -5.31
N GLY A 242 -18.49 15.83 -5.33
CA GLY A 242 -19.28 16.15 -6.52
C GLY A 242 -19.10 15.13 -7.66
N ILE A 243 -18.72 13.90 -7.35
CA ILE A 243 -18.49 12.83 -8.34
C ILE A 243 -19.70 11.90 -8.36
N PRO A 244 -20.34 11.66 -9.52
CA PRO A 244 -21.43 10.72 -9.63
C PRO A 244 -21.01 9.30 -9.22
N TYR A 245 -21.79 8.65 -8.34
CA TYR A 245 -21.55 7.27 -7.95
C TYR A 245 -22.13 6.29 -8.97
N ALA A 246 -21.28 5.45 -9.57
CA ALA A 246 -21.68 4.59 -10.68
C ALA A 246 -22.58 3.41 -10.29
N LEU A 247 -22.49 2.96 -9.03
CA LEU A 247 -23.21 1.77 -8.53
C LEU A 247 -24.42 2.12 -7.65
N THR A 248 -25.15 3.20 -7.98
CA THR A 248 -26.28 3.71 -7.20
C THR A 248 -27.37 2.65 -6.99
N ASP A 249 -27.62 1.81 -8.02
CA ASP A 249 -28.69 0.81 -7.99
C ASP A 249 -28.19 -0.59 -7.57
N VAL A 250 -26.88 -0.74 -7.29
CA VAL A 250 -26.31 -2.01 -6.88
C VAL A 250 -26.45 -2.17 -5.36
N LYS A 251 -27.18 -3.20 -4.95
CA LYS A 251 -27.34 -3.57 -3.54
C LYS A 251 -26.14 -4.37 -3.04
N SER A 252 -25.94 -4.40 -1.73
CA SER A 252 -24.99 -5.34 -1.13
C SER A 252 -25.35 -6.78 -1.48
N PRO A 253 -24.36 -7.67 -1.69
CA PRO A 253 -24.61 -9.08 -1.95
C PRO A 253 -25.37 -9.73 -0.80
N THR A 254 -26.16 -10.76 -1.08
CA THR A 254 -26.82 -11.55 -0.05
C THR A 254 -25.79 -12.39 0.71
N GLU A 255 -26.13 -12.82 1.90
CA GLU A 255 -25.28 -13.74 2.68
C GLU A 255 -25.01 -15.05 1.92
N GLU A 256 -26.03 -15.58 1.24
CA GLU A 256 -25.92 -16.77 0.40
C GLU A 256 -24.90 -16.58 -0.74
N SER A 257 -24.97 -15.43 -1.45
CA SER A 257 -24.03 -15.06 -2.51
C SER A 257 -22.59 -14.99 -2.00
N VAL A 258 -22.40 -14.38 -0.80
CA VAL A 258 -21.09 -14.28 -0.18
C VAL A 258 -20.55 -15.65 0.24
N LEU A 259 -21.40 -16.49 0.84
CA LEU A 259 -21.02 -17.85 1.23
C LEU A 259 -20.68 -18.71 0.00
N HIS A 260 -21.45 -18.60 -1.06
CA HIS A 260 -21.17 -19.28 -2.33
C HIS A 260 -19.81 -18.85 -2.90
N ALA A 261 -19.57 -17.54 -3.04
CA ALA A 261 -18.30 -17.03 -3.55
C ALA A 261 -17.10 -17.45 -2.67
N ARG A 262 -17.26 -17.44 -1.35
CA ARG A 262 -16.24 -17.96 -0.42
C ARG A 262 -15.96 -19.44 -0.71
N LYS A 263 -17.00 -20.24 -0.81
CA LYS A 263 -16.84 -21.67 -1.09
C LYS A 263 -16.07 -21.89 -2.39
N VAL A 264 -16.47 -21.25 -3.48
CA VAL A 264 -15.78 -21.39 -4.77
C VAL A 264 -14.32 -20.94 -4.71
N LEU A 265 -14.02 -19.88 -3.98
CA LEU A 265 -12.66 -19.29 -3.98
C LEU A 265 -11.72 -19.93 -2.95
N THR A 266 -12.21 -20.72 -1.97
CA THR A 266 -11.37 -21.31 -0.91
C THR A 266 -11.37 -22.84 -0.89
N GLU A 267 -12.35 -23.50 -1.50
CA GLU A 267 -12.46 -24.98 -1.63
C GLU A 267 -12.09 -25.45 -3.06
#